data_552cbb85228c0ffa7dd8282e24775461
#
_entry.id   552cbb85228c0ffa7dd8282e24775461
#
_cell.length_a   1.000
_cell.length_b   1.000
_cell.length_c   1.000
_cell.angle_alpha   90.00
_cell.angle_beta   90.00
_cell.angle_gamma   90.00
#
_symmetry.space_group_name_H-M   'P 1'
#
loop_
_entity.id
_entity.type
_entity.pdbx_description
1 polymer ?
#
loop_
_entity_poly.entity_id
_entity_poly.type
_entity_poly.pdbx_seq_one_letter_code
_entity_poly.pdbx_strand_id
1 'polypeptide(L)'
;VYVGTVTGKLKSLLDKTASWLHRPPAVGLPVLPLVTTAGSGKKQTMAYLSEAVTYWGAHPLKGIGRTASDRKPIEIPELEPFLRCLHLPKERYAPSMHQVVFFQVQKVLALKVAEIDRVFWRDKGWDNMDYYFPCRISLIKRLAGKLLFAVLYRRIKPSGTF
;
A
#
# COMPACT_ATOMS: atom_id res chain seq x y z
N VAL A 1 5.87 -13.40 -15.01
CA VAL A 1 7.15 -13.00 -14.36
C VAL A 1 8.26 -13.03 -15.39
N TYR A 2 9.01 -11.94 -15.48
CA TYR A 2 10.17 -11.82 -16.36
C TYR A 2 11.41 -11.51 -15.51
N VAL A 3 12.45 -12.32 -15.67
CA VAL A 3 13.72 -12.17 -14.92
C VAL A 3 13.47 -11.95 -13.41
N GLY A 4 12.55 -12.74 -12.83
CA GLY A 4 12.25 -12.74 -11.40
C GLY A 4 11.36 -11.59 -10.88
N THR A 5 10.83 -10.70 -11.76
CA THR A 5 9.99 -9.55 -11.37
C THR A 5 8.85 -9.32 -12.36
N VAL A 6 8.22 -8.16 -12.28
CA VAL A 6 7.14 -7.71 -13.18
C VAL A 6 7.64 -7.44 -14.59
N THR A 7 6.73 -7.41 -15.57
CA THR A 7 7.06 -7.05 -16.95
C THR A 7 7.55 -5.60 -17.05
N GLY A 8 8.38 -5.29 -18.05
CA GLY A 8 8.88 -3.94 -18.29
C GLY A 8 7.74 -2.91 -18.48
N LYS A 9 6.66 -3.30 -19.16
CA LYS A 9 5.47 -2.43 -19.31
C LYS A 9 4.81 -2.10 -17.97
N LEU A 10 4.64 -3.10 -17.09
CA LEU A 10 4.08 -2.87 -15.76
C LEU A 10 5.06 -2.07 -14.89
N LYS A 11 6.36 -2.34 -14.96
CA LYS A 11 7.36 -1.54 -14.26
C LYS A 11 7.31 -0.07 -14.70
N SER A 12 7.22 0.20 -16.00
CA SER A 12 7.08 1.56 -16.53
C SER A 12 5.81 2.26 -16.02
N LEU A 13 4.69 1.55 -15.88
CA LEU A 13 3.49 2.11 -15.27
C LEU A 13 3.73 2.49 -13.80
N LEU A 14 4.34 1.58 -13.03
CA LEU A 14 4.65 1.83 -11.62
C LEU A 14 5.60 3.03 -11.44
N ASP A 15 6.58 3.19 -12.32
CA ASP A 15 7.51 4.33 -12.29
C ASP A 15 6.81 5.65 -12.63
N LYS A 16 5.91 5.65 -13.63
CA LYS A 16 5.11 6.83 -13.98
C LYS A 16 4.14 7.25 -12.88
N THR A 17 3.76 6.33 -12.02
CA THR A 17 2.87 6.59 -10.87
C THR A 17 3.63 6.83 -9.56
N ALA A 18 4.93 7.18 -9.61
CA ALA A 18 5.74 7.40 -8.43
C ALA A 18 5.17 8.50 -7.50
N SER A 19 4.51 9.53 -8.05
CA SER A 19 3.83 10.57 -7.27
C SER A 19 2.68 10.03 -6.40
N TRP A 20 2.15 8.86 -6.72
CA TRP A 20 1.09 8.20 -5.93
C TRP A 20 1.59 7.71 -4.56
N LEU A 21 2.92 7.61 -4.38
CA LEU A 21 3.51 7.41 -3.07
C LEU A 21 3.18 8.57 -2.11
N HIS A 22 3.15 9.79 -2.61
CA HIS A 22 2.90 10.99 -1.81
C HIS A 22 1.42 11.38 -1.76
N ARG A 23 0.67 11.10 -2.81
CA ARG A 23 -0.76 11.39 -2.97
C ARG A 23 -1.52 10.13 -3.39
N PRO A 24 -1.70 9.17 -2.47
CA PRO A 24 -2.25 7.86 -2.78
C PRO A 24 -3.69 7.94 -3.31
N PRO A 25 -3.97 7.46 -4.54
CA PRO A 25 -5.30 7.56 -5.15
C PRO A 25 -6.21 6.37 -4.83
N ALA A 26 -5.64 5.24 -4.40
CA ALA A 26 -6.34 3.96 -4.26
C ALA A 26 -6.69 3.63 -2.79
N VAL A 27 -6.83 4.67 -1.95
CA VAL A 27 -7.05 4.52 -0.51
C VAL A 27 -8.26 3.64 -0.20
N GLY A 28 -7.98 2.54 0.50
CA GLY A 28 -9.00 1.59 0.96
C GLY A 28 -9.53 0.64 -0.11
N LEU A 29 -9.04 0.71 -1.35
CA LEU A 29 -9.42 -0.25 -2.38
C LEU A 29 -8.77 -1.61 -2.12
N PRO A 30 -9.54 -2.72 -2.05
CA PRO A 30 -8.97 -4.05 -2.00
C PRO A 30 -8.33 -4.40 -3.34
N VAL A 31 -7.14 -4.97 -3.30
CA VAL A 31 -6.41 -5.42 -4.48
C VAL A 31 -5.99 -6.87 -4.31
N LEU A 32 -6.30 -7.70 -5.30
CA LEU A 32 -5.87 -9.09 -5.37
C LEU A 32 -4.73 -9.23 -6.39
N PRO A 33 -3.47 -9.30 -5.98
CA PRO A 33 -2.37 -9.52 -6.90
C PRO A 33 -2.44 -10.91 -7.54
N LEU A 34 -2.33 -10.97 -8.87
CA LEU A 34 -2.27 -12.22 -9.64
C LEU A 34 -0.91 -12.33 -10.32
N VAL A 35 -0.23 -13.44 -10.11
CA VAL A 35 1.11 -13.67 -10.68
C VAL A 35 1.19 -15.02 -11.36
N THR A 36 1.63 -15.00 -12.62
CA THR A 36 1.99 -16.22 -13.37
C THR A 36 3.47 -16.24 -13.69
N THR A 37 4.08 -17.41 -13.65
CA THR A 37 5.49 -17.61 -13.91
C THR A 37 5.75 -18.96 -14.58
N ALA A 38 6.83 -19.07 -15.35
CA ALA A 38 7.26 -20.35 -15.88
C ALA A 38 7.80 -21.30 -14.79
N GLY A 39 8.50 -20.77 -13.77
CA GLY A 39 9.04 -21.61 -12.69
C GLY A 39 9.46 -20.82 -11.44
N SER A 40 10.12 -19.70 -11.57
CA SER A 40 10.72 -18.96 -10.45
C SER A 40 10.18 -17.53 -10.31
N GLY A 41 10.52 -16.82 -9.24
CA GLY A 41 10.20 -15.41 -9.03
C GLY A 41 8.78 -15.13 -8.55
N LYS A 42 7.91 -16.13 -8.39
CA LYS A 42 6.52 -15.97 -7.96
C LYS A 42 6.39 -15.18 -6.65
N LYS A 43 7.09 -15.61 -5.61
CA LYS A 43 7.04 -14.99 -4.28
C LYS A 43 7.54 -13.55 -4.30
N GLN A 44 8.67 -13.32 -4.98
CA GLN A 44 9.26 -11.98 -5.11
C GLN A 44 8.34 -11.01 -5.85
N THR A 45 7.80 -11.42 -7.00
CA THR A 45 6.88 -10.59 -7.79
C THR A 45 5.59 -10.29 -7.01
N MET A 46 5.07 -11.28 -6.28
CA MET A 46 3.89 -11.09 -5.43
C MET A 46 4.15 -10.05 -4.33
N ALA A 47 5.29 -10.15 -3.64
CA ALA A 47 5.68 -9.19 -2.61
C ALA A 47 5.84 -7.78 -3.20
N TYR A 48 6.51 -7.66 -4.35
CA TYR A 48 6.69 -6.40 -5.04
C TYR A 48 5.36 -5.72 -5.44
N LEU A 49 4.41 -6.48 -5.99
CA LEU A 49 3.09 -5.95 -6.35
C LEU A 49 2.30 -5.53 -5.10
N SER A 50 2.34 -6.33 -4.05
CA SER A 50 1.66 -6.01 -2.79
C SER A 50 2.22 -4.73 -2.17
N GLU A 51 3.53 -4.54 -2.23
CA GLU A 51 4.20 -3.33 -1.76
C GLU A 51 3.81 -2.11 -2.60
N ALA A 52 3.87 -2.21 -3.93
CA ALA A 52 3.52 -1.13 -4.84
C ALA A 52 2.09 -0.62 -4.63
N VAL A 53 1.11 -1.53 -4.49
CA VAL A 53 -0.28 -1.12 -4.24
C VAL A 53 -0.50 -0.58 -2.82
N THR A 54 0.31 -1.01 -1.84
CA THR A 54 0.32 -0.42 -0.50
C THR A 54 0.76 1.04 -0.57
N TYR A 55 1.75 1.37 -1.40
CA TYR A 55 2.20 2.75 -1.64
C TYR A 55 1.09 3.63 -2.22
N TRP A 56 0.15 3.06 -2.96
CA TRP A 56 -1.02 3.76 -3.47
C TRP A 56 -2.17 3.88 -2.46
N GLY A 57 -1.96 3.42 -1.22
CA GLY A 57 -2.98 3.41 -0.16
C GLY A 57 -3.99 2.27 -0.27
N ALA A 58 -3.80 1.35 -1.20
CA ALA A 58 -4.68 0.21 -1.38
C ALA A 58 -4.47 -0.86 -0.29
N HIS A 59 -5.40 -1.80 -0.23
CA HIS A 59 -5.34 -2.96 0.65
C HIS A 59 -4.99 -4.23 -0.14
N PRO A 60 -3.70 -4.63 -0.19
CA PRO A 60 -3.32 -5.86 -0.83
C PRO A 60 -3.82 -7.07 -0.02
N LEU A 61 -4.51 -7.96 -0.68
CA LEU A 61 -4.90 -9.25 -0.14
C LEU A 61 -3.85 -10.31 -0.48
N LYS A 62 -3.98 -11.48 0.12
CA LYS A 62 -3.14 -12.62 -0.25
C LYS A 62 -3.34 -12.93 -1.73
N GLY A 63 -2.32 -12.68 -2.52
CA GLY A 63 -2.36 -12.86 -3.97
C GLY A 63 -2.42 -14.33 -4.39
N ILE A 64 -2.85 -14.56 -5.63
CA ILE A 64 -2.90 -15.89 -6.25
C ILE A 64 -1.74 -16.02 -7.25
N GLY A 65 -0.92 -17.05 -7.07
CA GLY A 65 0.21 -17.34 -7.94
C GLY A 65 0.08 -18.69 -8.62
N ARG A 66 0.37 -18.75 -9.92
CA ARG A 66 0.42 -19.99 -10.71
C ARG A 66 1.77 -20.11 -11.40
N THR A 67 2.23 -21.34 -11.52
CA THR A 67 3.38 -21.70 -12.39
C THR A 67 2.86 -22.30 -13.70
N ALA A 68 3.68 -22.39 -14.72
CA ALA A 68 3.29 -23.00 -15.99
C ALA A 68 2.90 -24.49 -15.85
N SER A 69 3.41 -25.16 -14.82
CA SER A 69 3.03 -26.51 -14.45
C SER A 69 1.69 -26.59 -13.71
N ASP A 70 1.26 -25.49 -13.04
CA ASP A 70 0.00 -25.42 -12.32
C ASP A 70 -1.14 -25.12 -13.31
N ARG A 71 -1.61 -26.13 -14.03
CA ARG A 71 -2.75 -25.97 -14.96
C ARG A 71 -4.09 -25.78 -14.25
N LYS A 72 -4.08 -25.51 -12.96
CA LYS A 72 -5.26 -25.33 -12.12
C LYS A 72 -5.90 -23.95 -12.37
N PRO A 73 -7.19 -23.89 -12.69
CA PRO A 73 -7.91 -22.62 -12.78
C PRO A 73 -7.96 -21.91 -11.43
N ILE A 74 -8.30 -20.62 -11.44
CA ILE A 74 -8.63 -19.93 -10.19
C ILE A 74 -10.03 -20.37 -9.76
N GLU A 75 -10.15 -20.84 -8.54
CA GLU A 75 -11.41 -21.33 -7.98
C GLU A 75 -12.06 -20.25 -7.10
N ILE A 76 -13.39 -20.29 -6.97
CA ILE A 76 -14.18 -19.36 -6.16
C ILE A 76 -13.67 -19.23 -4.72
N PRO A 77 -13.31 -20.31 -4.00
CA PRO A 77 -12.77 -20.21 -2.64
C PRO A 77 -11.49 -19.38 -2.53
N GLU A 78 -10.67 -19.33 -3.60
CA GLU A 78 -9.46 -18.48 -3.63
C GLU A 78 -9.80 -16.98 -3.76
N LEU A 79 -10.95 -16.65 -4.34
CA LEU A 79 -11.43 -15.28 -4.51
C LEU A 79 -12.24 -14.78 -3.32
N GLU A 80 -12.76 -15.67 -2.49
CA GLU A 80 -13.68 -15.34 -1.38
C GLU A 80 -13.14 -14.24 -0.42
N PRO A 81 -11.86 -14.25 -0.01
CA PRO A 81 -11.32 -13.18 0.83
C PRO A 81 -11.39 -11.81 0.15
N PHE A 82 -11.16 -11.76 -1.16
CA PHE A 82 -11.26 -10.55 -1.96
C PHE A 82 -12.73 -10.10 -2.08
N LEU A 83 -13.63 -10.99 -2.44
CA LEU A 83 -15.06 -10.70 -2.56
C LEU A 83 -15.64 -10.19 -1.24
N ARG A 84 -15.30 -10.81 -0.11
CA ARG A 84 -15.69 -10.33 1.22
C ARG A 84 -15.15 -8.93 1.51
N CYS A 85 -13.92 -8.64 1.09
CA CYS A 85 -13.30 -7.35 1.33
C CYS A 85 -13.94 -6.22 0.50
N LEU A 86 -14.48 -6.51 -0.69
CA LEU A 86 -15.21 -5.53 -1.51
C LEU A 86 -16.45 -4.95 -0.79
N HIS A 87 -17.08 -5.74 0.05
CA HIS A 87 -18.28 -5.36 0.79
C HIS A 87 -18.00 -4.98 2.25
N LEU A 88 -16.72 -4.97 2.66
CA LEU A 88 -16.36 -4.65 4.04
C LEU A 88 -16.49 -3.14 4.29
N PRO A 89 -17.31 -2.71 5.26
CA PRO A 89 -17.36 -1.30 5.67
C PRO A 89 -15.97 -0.83 6.15
N LYS A 90 -15.60 0.39 5.80
CA LYS A 90 -14.28 0.98 6.14
C LYS A 90 -14.02 0.95 7.66
N GLU A 91 -15.05 1.14 8.46
CA GLU A 91 -14.97 1.13 9.93
C GLU A 91 -14.59 -0.25 10.49
N ARG A 92 -14.86 -1.31 9.74
CA ARG A 92 -14.50 -2.70 10.11
C ARG A 92 -13.12 -3.11 9.58
N TYR A 93 -12.55 -2.31 8.70
CA TYR A 93 -11.21 -2.57 8.18
C TYR A 93 -10.17 -2.53 9.31
N ALA A 94 -9.21 -3.45 9.27
CA ALA A 94 -8.13 -3.53 10.24
C ALA A 94 -6.77 -3.56 9.50
N PRO A 95 -6.10 -2.41 9.35
CA PRO A 95 -4.82 -2.35 8.64
C PRO A 95 -3.76 -3.20 9.33
N SER A 96 -2.84 -3.76 8.54
CA SER A 96 -1.65 -4.44 9.06
C SER A 96 -0.73 -3.44 9.78
N MET A 97 0.22 -3.95 10.57
CA MET A 97 1.26 -3.09 11.16
C MET A 97 2.03 -2.33 10.09
N HIS A 98 2.40 -3.01 9.01
CA HIS A 98 3.11 -2.42 7.88
C HIS A 98 2.33 -1.25 7.25
N GLN A 99 1.04 -1.40 7.03
CA GLN A 99 0.20 -0.32 6.47
C GLN A 99 0.08 0.88 7.41
N VAL A 100 -0.05 0.66 8.73
CA VAL A 100 -0.09 1.75 9.72
C VAL A 100 1.26 2.48 9.77
N VAL A 101 2.35 1.75 9.82
CA VAL A 101 3.72 2.29 9.79
C VAL A 101 3.95 3.09 8.51
N PHE A 102 3.59 2.53 7.37
CA PHE A 102 3.79 3.17 6.08
C PHE A 102 2.95 4.46 5.94
N PHE A 103 1.71 4.47 6.40
CA PHE A 103 0.91 5.68 6.49
C PHE A 103 1.63 6.81 7.26
N GLN A 104 2.28 6.48 8.39
CA GLN A 104 3.01 7.49 9.15
C GLN A 104 4.27 8.00 8.42
N VAL A 105 4.94 7.14 7.66
CA VAL A 105 6.05 7.57 6.78
C VAL A 105 5.54 8.55 5.72
N GLN A 106 4.50 8.19 4.99
CA GLN A 106 3.90 9.08 3.98
C GLN A 106 3.43 10.41 4.59
N LYS A 107 2.81 10.36 5.77
CA LYS A 107 2.36 11.55 6.50
C LYS A 107 3.53 12.49 6.82
N VAL A 108 4.66 11.97 7.30
CA VAL A 108 5.84 12.79 7.57
C VAL A 108 6.40 13.40 6.28
N LEU A 109 6.52 12.60 5.22
CA LEU A 109 7.00 13.07 3.91
C LEU A 109 6.10 14.18 3.36
N ALA A 110 4.78 13.98 3.39
CA ALA A 110 3.83 14.98 2.94
C ALA A 110 3.94 16.30 3.72
N LEU A 111 4.12 16.22 5.04
CA LEU A 111 4.21 17.42 5.89
C LEU A 111 5.56 18.13 5.80
N LYS A 112 6.63 17.46 5.36
CA LYS A 112 8.00 17.97 5.44
C LYS A 112 8.67 18.25 4.10
N VAL A 113 8.27 17.55 3.02
CA VAL A 113 9.05 17.56 1.78
C VAL A 113 8.51 18.56 0.76
N ALA A 114 7.25 18.46 0.36
CA ALA A 114 6.69 19.29 -0.71
C ALA A 114 5.38 19.96 -0.28
N GLU A 115 5.23 21.26 -0.67
CA GLU A 115 4.03 22.02 -0.33
C GLU A 115 2.78 21.44 -0.98
N ILE A 116 2.87 21.00 -2.23
CA ILE A 116 1.74 20.37 -2.93
C ILE A 116 1.20 19.12 -2.21
N ASP A 117 2.10 18.32 -1.62
CA ASP A 117 1.71 17.13 -0.86
C ASP A 117 1.09 17.52 0.48
N ARG A 118 1.63 18.55 1.12
CA ARG A 118 1.11 19.10 2.39
C ARG A 118 -0.31 19.63 2.23
N VAL A 119 -0.56 20.41 1.18
CA VAL A 119 -1.91 20.92 0.87
C VAL A 119 -2.85 19.75 0.62
N PHE A 120 -2.47 18.79 -0.24
CA PHE A 120 -3.29 17.62 -0.53
C PHE A 120 -3.66 16.81 0.73
N TRP A 121 -2.70 16.57 1.63
CA TRP A 121 -2.93 15.81 2.86
C TRP A 121 -3.85 16.55 3.83
N ARG A 122 -3.73 17.87 3.94
CA ARG A 122 -4.62 18.73 4.75
C ARG A 122 -6.05 18.74 4.21
N ASP A 123 -6.19 18.89 2.90
CA ASP A 123 -7.51 18.86 2.24
C ASP A 123 -8.24 17.52 2.47
N LYS A 124 -7.50 16.42 2.57
CA LYS A 124 -8.03 15.11 2.95
C LYS A 124 -8.21 14.91 4.46
N GLY A 125 -7.72 15.81 5.29
CA GLY A 125 -7.71 15.68 6.75
C GLY A 125 -6.79 14.58 7.29
N TRP A 126 -5.92 14.01 6.45
CA TRP A 126 -5.07 12.89 6.81
C TRP A 126 -3.91 13.27 7.75
N ASP A 127 -3.55 14.54 7.78
CA ASP A 127 -2.54 15.10 8.69
C ASP A 127 -2.93 14.94 10.18
N ASN A 128 -4.22 14.84 10.49
CA ASN A 128 -4.73 14.67 11.85
C ASN A 128 -5.19 13.23 12.17
N MET A 129 -5.08 12.30 11.20
CA MET A 129 -5.56 10.93 11.35
C MET A 129 -4.44 9.94 11.69
N ASP A 130 -4.78 8.80 12.27
CA ASP A 130 -3.88 7.65 12.50
C ASP A 130 -3.81 6.71 11.28
N TYR A 131 -4.76 6.84 10.35
CA TYR A 131 -4.84 6.15 9.05
C TYR A 131 -5.73 6.96 8.11
N TYR A 132 -5.77 6.66 6.82
CA TYR A 132 -6.50 7.42 5.79
C TYR A 132 -8.01 7.60 6.05
N PHE A 133 -8.60 6.75 6.86
CA PHE A 133 -10.03 6.78 7.23
C PHE A 133 -10.24 6.12 8.59
N PRO A 134 -11.38 6.37 9.28
CA PRO A 134 -11.73 5.69 10.52
C PRO A 134 -11.78 4.18 10.31
N CYS A 135 -10.99 3.44 11.11
CA CYS A 135 -10.87 1.99 11.00
C CYS A 135 -10.39 1.36 12.32
N ARG A 136 -10.35 0.03 12.38
CA ARG A 136 -9.94 -0.70 13.60
C ARG A 136 -8.42 -0.79 13.69
N ILE A 137 -7.82 0.12 14.44
CA ILE A 137 -6.38 0.08 14.75
C ILE A 137 -6.21 -0.32 16.20
N SER A 138 -5.53 -1.44 16.45
CA SER A 138 -5.21 -1.85 17.83
C SER A 138 -4.30 -0.81 18.51
N LEU A 139 -4.40 -0.71 19.84
CA LEU A 139 -3.60 0.25 20.62
C LEU A 139 -2.10 0.12 20.34
N ILE A 140 -1.59 -1.10 20.25
CA ILE A 140 -0.18 -1.37 19.95
C ILE A 140 0.24 -0.77 18.60
N LYS A 141 -0.55 -1.01 17.55
CA LYS A 141 -0.27 -0.45 16.21
C LYS A 141 -0.31 1.07 16.21
N ARG A 142 -1.27 1.66 16.93
CA ARG A 142 -1.42 3.11 17.05
C ARG A 142 -0.23 3.73 17.77
N LEU A 143 0.20 3.16 18.89
CA LEU A 143 1.36 3.63 19.65
C LEU A 143 2.65 3.51 18.83
N ALA A 144 2.88 2.36 18.19
CA ALA A 144 4.03 2.17 17.30
C ALA A 144 4.06 3.18 16.15
N GLY A 145 2.91 3.42 15.52
CA GLY A 145 2.78 4.43 14.47
C GLY A 145 3.10 5.85 14.96
N LYS A 146 2.54 6.27 16.10
CA LYS A 146 2.79 7.58 16.68
C LYS A 146 4.25 7.77 17.10
N LEU A 147 4.87 6.75 17.66
CA LEU A 147 6.29 6.79 18.02
C LEU A 147 7.16 6.96 16.77
N LEU A 148 6.91 6.17 15.72
CA LEU A 148 7.62 6.30 14.47
C LEU A 148 7.43 7.68 13.85
N PHE A 149 6.20 8.19 13.81
CA PHE A 149 5.91 9.55 13.34
C PHE A 149 6.76 10.58 14.08
N ALA A 150 6.77 10.55 15.42
CA ALA A 150 7.51 11.50 16.22
C ALA A 150 9.03 11.45 15.94
N VAL A 151 9.59 10.24 15.80
CA VAL A 151 11.02 10.04 15.48
C VAL A 151 11.35 10.60 14.09
N LEU A 152 10.57 10.22 13.06
CA LEU A 152 10.81 10.66 11.68
C LEU A 152 10.58 12.16 11.54
N TYR A 153 9.53 12.71 12.15
CA TYR A 153 9.20 14.13 12.09
C TYR A 153 10.31 15.02 12.66
N ARG A 154 11.04 14.54 13.70
CA ARG A 154 12.20 15.23 14.25
C ARG A 154 13.44 15.09 13.38
N ARG A 155 13.63 13.94 12.71
CA ARG A 155 14.82 13.65 11.90
C ARG A 155 14.77 14.27 10.50
N ILE A 156 13.61 14.30 9.87
CA ILE A 156 13.44 14.83 8.52
C ILE A 156 13.34 16.34 8.62
N LYS A 157 14.36 17.04 8.09
CA LYS A 157 14.34 18.49 7.96
C LYS A 157 13.35 18.89 6.86
N PRO A 158 12.61 20.00 7.00
CA PRO A 158 11.82 20.55 5.90
C PRO A 158 12.73 20.80 4.70
N SER A 159 12.30 20.37 3.52
CA SER A 159 12.96 20.82 2.29
C SER A 159 12.76 22.33 2.20
N GLY A 160 13.84 23.06 2.08
CA GLY A 160 13.76 24.49 1.78
C GLY A 160 12.91 24.69 0.51
N THR A 161 12.11 25.70 0.47
CA THR A 161 11.39 26.15 -0.74
C THR A 161 12.42 26.31 -1.86
N PHE A 162 12.36 25.40 -2.86
CA PHE A 162 12.99 25.64 -4.16
C PHE A 162 12.06 26.48 -5.00
#